data_010ea2efc63b25964e5e4c023e51bf72
#
_entry.id   010ea2efc63b25964e5e4c023e51bf72
#
_cell.length_a   1.000
_cell.length_b   1.000
_cell.length_c   1.000
_cell.angle_alpha   90.00
_cell.angle_beta   90.00
_cell.angle_gamma   90.00
#
_symmetry.space_group_name_H-M   'P 1'
#
loop_
_entity.id
_entity.type
_entity.pdbx_description
1 polymer ?
#
loop_
_entity_poly.entity_id
_entity_poly.type
_entity_poly.pdbx_seq_one_letter_code
_entity_poly.pdbx_strand_id
1 'polypeptide(L)'
;MRVDLKALRLKATLFALPKVFALKAKSSETFRAFLAQKKCVVQIRLVDGSIARHYLFDHGQIESRKGLHSSPDMVMQFKDVDTAVTMMTPPINYAEVIHAGKNFRVALMGDDEIIGWFTQLASKLDSDGWKMGEKMPDGAMRYTQMTNGGPLHVYVKDGRIVRTSIIEFTDDDPGTWTMEVRGKTFKPRRKAYVAPHSLAMKSVVYSEDRLLYPMKRVDFDPDGERNPQNRGKSGYERISWDEALDIVSKEILRQKQVNGPGAIALAHPSHHQWGNVGYYLSAMMRFGNTVGVTRVMLNPDSWEGWYWGAMHHYGNSMRLGATAGYGGLEDALKETDLIVYWSSDPESQFGAYGGTEASERRLWAKELGIESIHINPHYSPTAAFTGGKWLAIRPGTDTALALAIMYVWIQED
;
A
#
# COMPACT_ATOMS: atom_id res chain seq x y z
N MET A 1 32.74 -17.56 33.98
CA MET A 1 32.42 -17.16 32.59
C MET A 1 30.90 -17.01 32.50
N ARG A 2 30.34 -15.80 32.40
CA ARG A 2 28.89 -15.62 32.18
C ARG A 2 28.58 -16.13 30.76
N VAL A 3 27.70 -17.11 30.66
CA VAL A 3 27.22 -17.59 29.33
C VAL A 3 26.40 -16.50 28.67
N ASP A 4 26.81 -16.05 27.50
CA ASP A 4 26.01 -15.14 26.71
C ASP A 4 24.82 -15.90 26.09
N LEU A 5 23.66 -15.75 26.75
CA LEU A 5 22.41 -16.43 26.37
C LEU A 5 21.93 -16.01 24.97
N LYS A 6 22.19 -14.78 24.54
CA LYS A 6 21.81 -14.30 23.22
C LYS A 6 22.66 -14.96 22.13
N ALA A 7 23.98 -15.04 22.35
CA ALA A 7 24.89 -15.76 21.45
C ALA A 7 24.53 -17.25 21.34
N LEU A 8 24.16 -17.87 22.46
CA LEU A 8 23.70 -19.26 22.46
C LEU A 8 22.39 -19.43 21.67
N ARG A 9 21.45 -18.52 21.88
CA ARG A 9 20.17 -18.50 21.13
C ARG A 9 20.39 -18.34 19.62
N LEU A 10 21.27 -17.43 19.20
CA LEU A 10 21.61 -17.25 17.78
C LEU A 10 22.20 -18.52 17.19
N LYS A 11 23.19 -19.14 17.88
CA LYS A 11 23.80 -20.40 17.43
C LYS A 11 22.77 -21.52 17.27
N ALA A 12 21.81 -21.62 18.19
CA ALA A 12 20.72 -22.60 18.13
C ALA A 12 19.78 -22.33 16.93
N THR A 13 19.41 -21.07 16.73
CA THR A 13 18.57 -20.67 15.57
C THR A 13 19.25 -21.03 14.26
N LEU A 14 20.52 -20.66 14.07
CA LEU A 14 21.26 -20.97 12.86
C LEU A 14 21.40 -22.50 12.65
N PHE A 15 21.56 -23.28 13.72
CA PHE A 15 21.61 -24.74 13.64
C PHE A 15 20.23 -25.33 13.24
N ALA A 16 19.14 -24.77 13.73
CA ALA A 16 17.80 -25.27 13.49
C ALA A 16 17.25 -24.90 12.09
N LEU A 17 17.74 -23.85 11.45
CA LEU A 17 17.21 -23.31 10.20
C LEU A 17 16.99 -24.35 9.10
N PRO A 18 17.95 -25.22 8.77
CA PRO A 18 17.74 -26.25 7.73
C PRO A 18 16.67 -27.28 8.11
N LYS A 19 16.52 -27.55 9.40
CA LYS A 19 15.46 -28.46 9.89
C LYS A 19 14.08 -27.82 9.73
N VAL A 20 13.97 -26.52 9.97
CA VAL A 20 12.73 -25.75 9.74
C VAL A 20 12.36 -25.78 8.26
N PHE A 21 13.32 -25.52 7.36
CA PHE A 21 13.10 -25.62 5.92
C PHE A 21 12.67 -27.04 5.49
N ALA A 22 13.33 -28.08 6.01
CA ALA A 22 13.00 -29.46 5.71
C ALA A 22 11.59 -29.85 6.19
N LEU A 23 11.18 -29.40 7.38
CA LEU A 23 9.83 -29.60 7.91
C LEU A 23 8.78 -28.89 7.04
N LYS A 24 9.04 -27.65 6.66
CA LYS A 24 8.14 -26.87 5.80
C LYS A 24 8.01 -27.53 4.42
N ALA A 25 9.11 -28.01 3.84
CA ALA A 25 9.10 -28.70 2.56
C ALA A 25 8.28 -30.01 2.57
N LYS A 26 8.15 -30.67 3.73
CA LYS A 26 7.27 -31.84 3.89
C LYS A 26 5.79 -31.47 3.86
N SER A 27 5.43 -30.33 4.42
CA SER A 27 4.04 -29.86 4.57
C SER A 27 3.54 -28.98 3.42
N SER A 28 4.44 -28.41 2.60
CA SER A 28 4.11 -27.47 1.53
C SER A 28 4.79 -27.85 0.22
N GLU A 29 3.99 -28.25 -0.77
CA GLU A 29 4.48 -28.56 -2.12
C GLU A 29 5.10 -27.33 -2.80
N THR A 30 4.46 -26.17 -2.65
CA THR A 30 4.95 -24.90 -3.20
C THR A 30 6.30 -24.51 -2.59
N PHE A 31 6.47 -24.69 -1.28
CA PHE A 31 7.75 -24.43 -0.62
C PHE A 31 8.82 -25.40 -1.10
N ARG A 32 8.50 -26.68 -1.20
CA ARG A 32 9.42 -27.73 -1.71
C ARG A 32 9.88 -27.43 -3.13
N ALA A 33 8.94 -27.09 -4.02
CA ALA A 33 9.24 -26.73 -5.40
C ALA A 33 10.13 -25.47 -5.49
N PHE A 34 9.88 -24.47 -4.64
CA PHE A 34 10.69 -23.26 -4.59
C PHE A 34 12.11 -23.53 -4.05
N LEU A 35 12.21 -24.33 -2.99
CA LEU A 35 13.49 -24.75 -2.40
C LEU A 35 14.37 -25.51 -3.41
N ALA A 36 13.76 -26.27 -4.31
CA ALA A 36 14.46 -27.07 -5.31
C ALA A 36 15.00 -26.24 -6.50
N GLN A 37 14.72 -24.97 -6.60
CA GLN A 37 15.10 -24.14 -7.75
C GLN A 37 16.59 -23.81 -7.83
N LYS A 38 17.31 -23.87 -6.72
CA LYS A 38 18.69 -23.39 -6.67
C LYS A 38 19.68 -24.40 -6.11
N LYS A 39 20.89 -24.28 -6.64
CA LYS A 39 22.11 -24.87 -6.07
C LYS A 39 23.04 -23.71 -5.73
N CYS A 40 23.31 -23.49 -4.43
CA CYS A 40 24.08 -22.34 -3.97
C CYS A 40 24.58 -22.51 -2.53
N VAL A 41 25.51 -21.67 -2.14
CA VAL A 41 26.04 -21.57 -0.78
C VAL A 41 25.62 -20.24 -0.16
N VAL A 42 24.79 -20.31 0.89
CA VAL A 42 24.38 -19.13 1.66
C VAL A 42 25.12 -19.12 3.00
N GLN A 43 25.74 -18.02 3.32
CA GLN A 43 26.44 -17.79 4.59
C GLN A 43 25.73 -16.76 5.46
N ILE A 44 25.53 -17.07 6.73
CA ILE A 44 25.01 -16.15 7.73
C ILE A 44 26.08 -15.96 8.81
N ARG A 45 26.47 -14.72 9.10
CA ARG A 45 27.55 -14.43 10.04
C ARG A 45 27.38 -13.10 10.77
N LEU A 46 28.09 -12.97 11.88
CA LEU A 46 28.43 -11.66 12.46
C LEU A 46 29.60 -11.02 11.70
N VAL A 47 29.70 -9.69 11.78
CA VAL A 47 30.77 -8.92 11.13
C VAL A 47 32.18 -9.33 11.61
N ASP A 48 32.31 -9.70 12.90
CA ASP A 48 33.55 -10.14 13.51
C ASP A 48 33.88 -11.64 13.25
N GLY A 49 33.00 -12.36 12.58
CA GLY A 49 33.15 -13.78 12.30
C GLY A 49 33.01 -14.72 13.50
N SER A 50 32.77 -14.22 14.71
CA SER A 50 32.70 -15.02 15.94
C SER A 50 31.55 -16.03 15.95
N ILE A 51 30.47 -15.72 15.23
CA ILE A 51 29.36 -16.64 14.94
C ILE A 51 29.15 -16.62 13.44
N ALA A 52 29.36 -17.79 12.82
CA ALA A 52 29.13 -18.01 11.41
C ALA A 52 28.62 -19.43 11.15
N ARG A 53 27.76 -19.56 10.15
CA ARG A 53 27.30 -20.82 9.62
C ARG A 53 26.98 -20.66 8.14
N HIS A 54 27.28 -21.69 7.35
CA HIS A 54 26.91 -21.72 5.93
C HIS A 54 26.04 -22.92 5.62
N TYR A 55 25.25 -22.78 4.57
CA TYR A 55 24.23 -23.71 4.11
C TYR A 55 24.49 -23.99 2.64
N LEU A 56 24.65 -25.28 2.32
CA LEU A 56 24.75 -25.74 0.94
C LEU A 56 23.37 -26.21 0.50
N PHE A 57 22.79 -25.49 -0.41
CA PHE A 57 21.54 -25.86 -1.07
C PHE A 57 21.85 -26.61 -2.35
N ASP A 58 21.23 -27.75 -2.56
CA ASP A 58 21.34 -28.52 -3.79
C ASP A 58 19.97 -29.10 -4.15
N HIS A 59 19.22 -28.36 -4.99
CA HIS A 59 17.93 -28.77 -5.53
C HIS A 59 16.96 -29.38 -4.51
N GLY A 60 16.81 -28.70 -3.37
CA GLY A 60 15.90 -29.09 -2.29
C GLY A 60 16.56 -29.81 -1.13
N GLN A 61 17.80 -30.22 -1.26
CA GLN A 61 18.61 -30.75 -0.16
C GLN A 61 19.38 -29.58 0.51
N ILE A 62 19.55 -29.65 1.83
CA ILE A 62 20.24 -28.61 2.58
C ILE A 62 21.24 -29.27 3.54
N GLU A 63 22.49 -28.99 3.33
CA GLU A 63 23.56 -29.29 4.29
C GLU A 63 23.98 -28.02 5.03
N SER A 64 24.27 -28.13 6.32
CA SER A 64 24.65 -26.98 7.16
C SER A 64 25.93 -27.26 7.91
N ARG A 65 26.90 -26.37 7.81
CA ARG A 65 28.20 -26.46 8.46
C ARG A 65 28.52 -25.20 9.28
N LYS A 66 29.16 -25.40 10.41
CA LYS A 66 29.61 -24.30 11.29
C LYS A 66 30.86 -23.63 10.68
N GLY A 67 30.93 -22.30 10.81
CA GLY A 67 32.07 -21.50 10.39
C GLY A 67 31.88 -20.82 9.03
N LEU A 68 32.94 -20.18 8.58
CA LEU A 68 32.97 -19.45 7.32
C LEU A 68 33.17 -20.42 6.15
N HIS A 69 32.59 -20.10 5.01
CA HIS A 69 32.87 -20.71 3.72
C HIS A 69 33.80 -19.79 2.92
N SER A 70 34.72 -20.36 2.16
CA SER A 70 35.73 -19.59 1.40
C SER A 70 35.15 -18.80 0.23
N SER A 71 34.07 -19.31 -0.36
CA SER A 71 33.42 -18.68 -1.53
C SER A 71 31.90 -18.91 -1.43
N PRO A 72 31.17 -18.16 -0.60
CA PRO A 72 29.71 -18.22 -0.56
C PRO A 72 29.13 -17.42 -1.74
N ASP A 73 28.01 -17.89 -2.30
CA ASP A 73 27.27 -17.18 -3.34
C ASP A 73 26.52 -15.97 -2.74
N MET A 74 26.07 -16.11 -1.47
CA MET A 74 25.42 -15.05 -0.71
C MET A 74 25.92 -15.01 0.72
N VAL A 75 26.08 -13.79 1.27
CA VAL A 75 26.37 -13.55 2.69
C VAL A 75 25.32 -12.63 3.29
N MET A 76 24.68 -13.10 4.37
CA MET A 76 23.89 -12.25 5.28
C MET A 76 24.76 -11.95 6.51
N GLN A 77 25.15 -10.67 6.67
CA GLN A 77 26.04 -10.23 7.71
C GLN A 77 25.32 -9.30 8.69
N PHE A 78 25.42 -9.62 9.98
CA PHE A 78 24.85 -8.80 11.05
C PHE A 78 25.97 -8.06 11.80
N LYS A 79 25.67 -6.83 12.21
CA LYS A 79 26.61 -6.00 12.98
C LYS A 79 26.95 -6.63 14.33
N ASP A 80 25.94 -7.18 15.03
CA ASP A 80 26.06 -7.72 16.37
C ASP A 80 25.03 -8.83 16.64
N VAL A 81 25.21 -9.52 17.76
CA VAL A 81 24.34 -10.63 18.21
C VAL A 81 22.90 -10.17 18.45
N ASP A 82 22.71 -8.97 19.00
CA ASP A 82 21.38 -8.43 19.30
C ASP A 82 20.56 -8.24 18.04
N THR A 83 21.15 -7.64 17.02
CA THR A 83 20.54 -7.48 15.70
C THR A 83 20.18 -8.83 15.09
N ALA A 84 21.11 -9.78 15.11
CA ALA A 84 20.87 -11.10 14.52
C ALA A 84 19.76 -11.88 15.25
N VAL A 85 19.73 -11.85 16.58
CA VAL A 85 18.67 -12.50 17.38
C VAL A 85 17.30 -11.86 17.10
N THR A 86 17.23 -10.54 17.10
CA THR A 86 15.98 -9.79 16.83
C THR A 86 15.40 -10.10 15.44
N MET A 87 16.27 -10.23 14.44
CA MET A 87 15.85 -10.48 13.06
C MET A 87 15.54 -11.94 12.73
N MET A 88 16.20 -12.88 13.41
CA MET A 88 16.16 -14.30 13.04
C MET A 88 15.39 -15.18 14.03
N THR A 89 15.02 -14.68 15.22
CA THR A 89 14.39 -15.53 16.24
C THR A 89 12.94 -15.10 16.48
N PRO A 90 11.96 -16.00 16.30
CA PRO A 90 10.56 -15.70 16.59
C PRO A 90 10.31 -15.35 18.08
N PRO A 91 9.32 -14.44 18.36
CA PRO A 91 8.54 -13.68 17.39
C PRO A 91 9.38 -12.58 16.72
N ILE A 92 9.27 -12.47 15.38
CA ILE A 92 10.03 -11.48 14.61
C ILE A 92 9.37 -10.12 14.77
N ASN A 93 10.14 -9.13 15.26
CA ASN A 93 9.69 -7.75 15.32
C ASN A 93 10.03 -7.04 14.00
N TYR A 94 9.05 -6.90 13.10
CA TYR A 94 9.26 -6.28 11.79
C TYR A 94 9.68 -4.81 11.85
N ALA A 95 9.27 -4.07 12.89
CA ALA A 95 9.71 -2.69 13.06
C ALA A 95 11.22 -2.62 13.31
N GLU A 96 11.75 -3.52 14.13
CA GLU A 96 13.19 -3.64 14.37
C GLU A 96 13.96 -4.15 13.15
N VAL A 97 13.37 -5.02 12.34
CA VAL A 97 13.95 -5.46 11.06
C VAL A 97 14.15 -4.26 10.13
N ILE A 98 13.11 -3.42 9.98
CA ILE A 98 13.18 -2.18 9.19
C ILE A 98 14.22 -1.21 9.77
N HIS A 99 14.23 -1.05 11.09
CA HIS A 99 15.19 -0.19 11.78
C HIS A 99 16.64 -0.67 11.57
N ALA A 100 16.88 -1.97 11.67
CA ALA A 100 18.20 -2.55 11.43
C ALA A 100 18.67 -2.35 9.97
N GLY A 101 17.77 -2.51 9.01
CA GLY A 101 18.05 -2.25 7.59
C GLY A 101 18.40 -0.78 7.32
N LYS A 102 17.60 0.16 7.83
CA LYS A 102 17.85 1.61 7.68
C LYS A 102 19.17 2.08 8.30
N ASN A 103 19.62 1.43 9.36
CA ASN A 103 20.86 1.79 10.06
C ASN A 103 22.05 0.91 9.68
N PHE A 104 21.97 0.20 8.56
CA PHE A 104 23.04 -0.65 8.05
C PHE A 104 23.57 -1.69 9.07
N ARG A 105 22.69 -2.16 9.95
CA ARG A 105 23.03 -3.18 10.96
C ARG A 105 22.98 -4.60 10.38
N VAL A 106 22.45 -4.75 9.18
CA VAL A 106 22.46 -5.96 8.38
C VAL A 106 22.89 -5.64 6.96
N ALA A 107 23.74 -6.47 6.38
CA ALA A 107 24.16 -6.37 4.99
C ALA A 107 23.92 -7.70 4.26
N LEU A 108 23.42 -7.62 3.03
CA LEU A 108 23.30 -8.72 2.09
C LEU A 108 24.35 -8.48 0.99
N MET A 109 25.20 -9.47 0.72
CA MET A 109 26.31 -9.38 -0.23
C MET A 109 26.36 -10.65 -1.06
N GLY A 110 26.78 -10.55 -2.31
CA GLY A 110 26.94 -11.69 -3.21
C GLY A 110 26.07 -11.56 -4.46
N ASP A 111 25.66 -12.69 -5.01
CA ASP A 111 24.83 -12.77 -6.20
C ASP A 111 23.41 -12.29 -5.94
N ASP A 112 22.94 -11.29 -6.71
CA ASP A 112 21.62 -10.66 -6.55
C ASP A 112 20.46 -11.65 -6.75
N GLU A 113 20.63 -12.64 -7.63
CA GLU A 113 19.62 -13.65 -7.87
C GLU A 113 19.48 -14.61 -6.67
N ILE A 114 20.60 -14.96 -6.06
CA ILE A 114 20.62 -15.82 -4.86
C ILE A 114 20.12 -15.04 -3.64
N ILE A 115 20.45 -13.77 -3.50
CA ILE A 115 19.90 -12.88 -2.46
C ILE A 115 18.38 -12.80 -2.58
N GLY A 116 17.88 -12.54 -3.79
CA GLY A 116 16.45 -12.48 -4.07
C GLY A 116 15.74 -13.80 -3.76
N TRP A 117 16.31 -14.92 -4.21
CA TRP A 117 15.77 -16.25 -3.95
C TRP A 117 15.75 -16.59 -2.45
N PHE A 118 16.86 -16.39 -1.73
CA PHE A 118 16.94 -16.71 -0.31
C PHE A 118 16.00 -15.85 0.55
N THR A 119 15.90 -14.58 0.23
CA THR A 119 14.95 -13.67 0.89
C THR A 119 13.50 -14.12 0.70
N GLN A 120 13.14 -14.52 -0.53
CA GLN A 120 11.83 -15.06 -0.83
C GLN A 120 11.61 -16.44 -0.14
N LEU A 121 12.64 -17.30 -0.09
CA LEU A 121 12.57 -18.58 0.62
C LEU A 121 12.28 -18.37 2.11
N ALA A 122 12.97 -17.43 2.75
CA ALA A 122 12.77 -17.08 4.15
C ALA A 122 11.35 -16.53 4.39
N SER A 123 10.83 -15.67 3.51
CA SER A 123 9.47 -15.13 3.61
C SER A 123 8.38 -16.20 3.46
N LYS A 124 8.65 -17.26 2.73
CA LYS A 124 7.71 -18.39 2.54
C LYS A 124 7.59 -19.29 3.78
N LEU A 125 8.46 -19.17 4.76
CA LEU A 125 8.29 -19.87 6.04
C LEU A 125 7.03 -19.40 6.78
N ASP A 126 6.76 -18.09 6.74
CA ASP A 126 5.60 -17.49 7.42
C ASP A 126 4.35 -17.42 6.51
N SER A 127 4.53 -17.63 5.19
CA SER A 127 3.47 -17.36 4.21
C SER A 127 2.23 -18.25 4.32
N ASP A 128 2.31 -19.39 5.00
CA ASP A 128 1.14 -20.27 5.15
C ASP A 128 0.25 -19.85 6.34
N GLY A 129 0.79 -19.16 7.33
CA GLY A 129 0.01 -18.72 8.49
C GLY A 129 -1.11 -17.73 8.12
N TRP A 130 -0.80 -16.72 7.32
CA TRP A 130 -1.78 -15.71 6.90
C TRP A 130 -2.54 -16.04 5.63
N LYS A 131 -2.15 -17.09 4.88
CA LYS A 131 -2.92 -17.64 3.76
C LYS A 131 -4.00 -18.62 4.20
N MET A 132 -3.90 -19.16 5.40
CA MET A 132 -4.77 -20.25 5.82
C MET A 132 -6.22 -19.83 6.05
N GLY A 133 -6.50 -18.56 6.31
CA GLY A 133 -7.83 -18.11 6.62
C GLY A 133 -8.48 -18.90 7.77
N GLU A 134 -9.66 -18.56 8.12
CA GLU A 134 -10.46 -19.29 9.12
C GLU A 134 -11.60 -20.01 8.43
N LYS A 135 -11.75 -21.32 8.71
CA LYS A 135 -12.86 -22.09 8.15
C LYS A 135 -14.15 -21.78 8.91
N MET A 136 -15.14 -21.33 8.17
CA MET A 136 -16.45 -21.00 8.71
C MET A 136 -17.39 -22.22 8.72
N PRO A 137 -18.43 -22.23 9.57
CA PRO A 137 -19.40 -23.34 9.64
C PRO A 137 -20.12 -23.64 8.32
N ASP A 138 -20.29 -22.64 7.45
CA ASP A 138 -20.90 -22.78 6.12
C ASP A 138 -19.93 -23.30 5.04
N GLY A 139 -18.72 -23.64 5.45
CA GLY A 139 -17.64 -24.16 4.57
C GLY A 139 -16.87 -23.08 3.83
N ALA A 140 -17.18 -21.79 4.00
CA ALA A 140 -16.37 -20.72 3.45
C ALA A 140 -15.06 -20.55 4.24
N MET A 141 -14.03 -20.04 3.59
CA MET A 141 -12.81 -19.57 4.24
C MET A 141 -12.87 -18.06 4.44
N ARG A 142 -12.69 -17.60 5.68
CA ARG A 142 -12.63 -16.18 6.04
C ARG A 142 -11.20 -15.68 6.02
N TYR A 143 -10.96 -14.63 5.28
CA TYR A 143 -9.66 -13.95 5.21
C TYR A 143 -9.82 -12.49 5.65
N THR A 144 -8.76 -11.91 6.18
CA THR A 144 -8.67 -10.46 6.40
C THR A 144 -7.98 -9.81 5.22
N GLN A 145 -8.59 -8.77 4.67
CA GLN A 145 -8.08 -8.03 3.51
C GLN A 145 -8.09 -6.54 3.79
N MET A 146 -7.01 -5.86 3.41
CA MET A 146 -6.96 -4.40 3.38
C MET A 146 -7.55 -3.90 2.05
N THR A 147 -8.40 -2.90 2.13
CA THR A 147 -8.91 -2.16 0.96
C THR A 147 -8.61 -0.67 1.10
N ASN A 148 -8.79 0.10 0.03
CA ASN A 148 -8.66 1.56 0.11
C ASN A 148 -9.67 2.21 1.08
N GLY A 149 -10.76 1.54 1.34
CA GLY A 149 -11.80 2.01 2.25
C GLY A 149 -11.74 1.38 3.64
N GLY A 150 -10.65 0.71 4.01
CA GLY A 150 -10.43 0.09 5.32
C GLY A 150 -10.31 -1.44 5.29
N PRO A 151 -9.92 -2.06 6.42
CA PRO A 151 -9.80 -3.51 6.55
C PRO A 151 -11.17 -4.17 6.68
N LEU A 152 -11.33 -5.32 6.04
CA LEU A 152 -12.56 -6.10 6.09
C LEU A 152 -12.30 -7.61 6.04
N HIS A 153 -13.30 -8.39 6.39
CA HIS A 153 -13.31 -9.82 6.14
C HIS A 153 -13.86 -10.16 4.75
N VAL A 154 -13.15 -11.05 4.06
CA VAL A 154 -13.55 -11.62 2.78
C VAL A 154 -13.80 -13.11 2.96
N TYR A 155 -14.95 -13.61 2.55
CA TYR A 155 -15.31 -15.02 2.64
C TYR A 155 -15.31 -15.64 1.25
N VAL A 156 -14.49 -16.67 1.11
CA VAL A 156 -14.29 -17.37 -0.16
C VAL A 156 -14.79 -18.80 -0.04
N LYS A 157 -15.61 -19.23 -0.98
CA LYS A 157 -16.08 -20.60 -1.11
C LYS A 157 -15.96 -21.01 -2.57
N ASP A 158 -15.42 -22.19 -2.82
CA ASP A 158 -15.22 -22.76 -4.17
C ASP A 158 -14.53 -21.76 -5.14
N GLY A 159 -13.51 -21.05 -4.62
CA GLY A 159 -12.74 -20.06 -5.39
C GLY A 159 -13.46 -18.73 -5.66
N ARG A 160 -14.65 -18.52 -5.13
CA ARG A 160 -15.43 -17.29 -5.31
C ARG A 160 -15.65 -16.53 -4.00
N ILE A 161 -15.57 -15.21 -4.05
CA ILE A 161 -15.96 -14.35 -2.93
C ILE A 161 -17.49 -14.43 -2.79
N VAL A 162 -17.95 -15.01 -1.70
CA VAL A 162 -19.40 -15.15 -1.43
C VAL A 162 -19.98 -14.02 -0.61
N ARG A 163 -19.19 -13.42 0.29
CA ARG A 163 -19.57 -12.22 1.06
C ARG A 163 -18.34 -11.47 1.56
N THR A 164 -18.57 -10.25 2.03
CA THR A 164 -17.65 -9.41 2.80
C THR A 164 -18.33 -8.95 4.07
N SER A 165 -17.59 -8.66 5.12
CA SER A 165 -18.12 -8.07 6.35
C SER A 165 -17.12 -7.15 7.04
N ILE A 166 -17.60 -6.26 7.87
CA ILE A 166 -16.79 -5.43 8.75
C ILE A 166 -16.12 -6.34 9.79
N ILE A 167 -14.91 -6.00 10.20
CA ILE A 167 -14.22 -6.64 11.32
C ILE A 167 -14.80 -6.07 12.63
N GLU A 168 -15.29 -6.93 13.48
CA GLU A 168 -15.72 -6.60 14.84
C GLU A 168 -14.65 -7.07 15.83
N PHE A 169 -14.26 -6.18 16.75
CA PHE A 169 -13.28 -6.48 17.78
C PHE A 169 -13.97 -7.00 19.03
N THR A 170 -13.40 -8.04 19.63
CA THR A 170 -13.89 -8.70 20.84
C THR A 170 -13.15 -8.19 22.08
N ASP A 171 -13.51 -8.69 23.26
CA ASP A 171 -12.83 -8.34 24.49
C ASP A 171 -11.41 -8.94 24.60
N ASP A 172 -11.09 -9.93 23.75
CA ASP A 172 -9.75 -10.50 23.64
C ASP A 172 -8.80 -9.58 22.84
N ASP A 173 -9.35 -8.63 22.08
CA ASP A 173 -8.55 -7.63 21.35
C ASP A 173 -8.13 -6.49 22.28
N PRO A 174 -7.02 -5.79 21.97
CA PRO A 174 -6.61 -4.61 22.72
C PRO A 174 -7.73 -3.58 22.88
N GLY A 175 -7.79 -2.96 24.06
CA GLY A 175 -8.74 -1.89 24.33
C GLY A 175 -8.55 -0.68 23.41
N THR A 176 -9.61 0.09 23.22
CA THR A 176 -9.52 1.38 22.50
C THR A 176 -9.02 2.47 23.44
N TRP A 177 -8.42 3.51 22.88
CA TRP A 177 -8.11 4.72 23.61
C TRP A 177 -9.41 5.47 24.00
N THR A 178 -9.32 6.31 25.02
CA THR A 178 -10.40 7.18 25.50
C THR A 178 -9.89 8.60 25.56
N MET A 179 -10.75 9.55 25.21
CA MET A 179 -10.45 10.98 25.20
C MET A 179 -11.56 11.74 25.95
N GLU A 180 -11.18 12.68 26.81
CA GLU A 180 -12.11 13.54 27.51
C GLU A 180 -11.96 14.98 27.04
N VAL A 181 -13.00 15.54 26.44
CA VAL A 181 -13.02 16.89 25.88
C VAL A 181 -14.31 17.60 26.22
N ARG A 182 -14.23 18.83 26.73
CA ARG A 182 -15.36 19.69 27.06
C ARG A 182 -16.44 18.97 27.88
N GLY A 183 -16.00 18.13 28.85
CA GLY A 183 -16.89 17.38 29.71
C GLY A 183 -17.58 16.16 29.11
N LYS A 184 -17.20 15.77 27.89
CA LYS A 184 -17.66 14.53 27.24
C LYS A 184 -16.52 13.56 27.02
N THR A 185 -16.86 12.26 27.10
CA THR A 185 -15.92 11.15 26.87
C THR A 185 -16.16 10.56 25.49
N PHE A 186 -15.11 10.51 24.68
CA PHE A 186 -15.12 9.91 23.35
C PHE A 186 -14.19 8.71 23.29
N LYS A 187 -14.61 7.70 22.55
CA LYS A 187 -13.80 6.50 22.26
C LYS A 187 -14.18 5.95 20.89
N PRO A 188 -13.24 5.35 20.14
CA PRO A 188 -13.56 4.66 18.91
C PRO A 188 -14.51 3.49 19.14
N ARG A 189 -15.35 3.21 18.18
CA ARG A 189 -16.20 2.00 18.20
C ARG A 189 -15.35 0.73 18.07
N ARG A 190 -15.88 -0.39 18.58
CA ARG A 190 -15.23 -1.71 18.52
C ARG A 190 -15.50 -2.42 17.16
N LYS A 191 -15.41 -1.67 16.06
CA LYS A 191 -15.59 -2.16 14.68
C LYS A 191 -14.64 -1.44 13.75
N ALA A 192 -14.11 -2.14 12.76
CA ALA A 192 -13.32 -1.50 11.72
C ALA A 192 -14.13 -0.46 10.95
N TYR A 193 -13.48 0.61 10.55
CA TYR A 193 -14.05 1.61 9.66
C TYR A 193 -13.86 1.16 8.22
N VAL A 194 -14.97 0.91 7.53
CA VAL A 194 -14.95 0.41 6.15
C VAL A 194 -15.90 1.24 5.31
N ALA A 195 -15.37 1.78 4.21
CA ALA A 195 -16.19 2.51 3.26
C ALA A 195 -17.20 1.57 2.56
N PRO A 196 -18.43 2.03 2.31
CA PRO A 196 -19.48 1.20 1.69
C PRO A 196 -19.07 0.57 0.36
N HIS A 197 -18.30 1.27 -0.48
CA HIS A 197 -17.84 0.73 -1.76
C HIS A 197 -16.93 -0.51 -1.58
N SER A 198 -16.14 -0.56 -0.51
CA SER A 198 -15.29 -1.74 -0.23
C SER A 198 -16.11 -2.97 0.09
N LEU A 199 -17.24 -2.82 0.78
CA LEU A 199 -18.17 -3.91 1.03
C LEU A 199 -18.90 -4.36 -0.25
N ALA A 200 -19.15 -3.43 -1.18
CA ALA A 200 -19.83 -3.68 -2.45
C ALA A 200 -18.95 -4.22 -3.57
N MET A 201 -17.61 -4.21 -3.42
CA MET A 201 -16.65 -4.58 -4.49
C MET A 201 -16.89 -5.96 -5.09
N LYS A 202 -17.46 -6.89 -4.34
CA LYS A 202 -17.83 -8.21 -4.87
C LYS A 202 -18.74 -8.12 -6.10
N SER A 203 -19.71 -7.22 -6.12
CA SER A 203 -20.62 -7.04 -7.26
C SER A 203 -19.88 -6.52 -8.51
N VAL A 204 -18.88 -5.67 -8.33
CA VAL A 204 -18.03 -5.22 -9.44
C VAL A 204 -17.16 -6.35 -9.98
N VAL A 205 -16.55 -7.15 -9.09
CA VAL A 205 -15.67 -8.28 -9.49
C VAL A 205 -16.41 -9.30 -10.34
N TYR A 206 -17.69 -9.56 -10.03
CA TYR A 206 -18.51 -10.56 -10.73
C TYR A 206 -19.59 -9.95 -11.62
N SER A 207 -19.50 -8.67 -11.95
CA SER A 207 -20.40 -8.03 -12.89
C SER A 207 -20.27 -8.66 -14.29
N GLU A 208 -21.40 -8.87 -14.95
CA GLU A 208 -21.45 -9.32 -16.34
C GLU A 208 -20.91 -8.24 -17.30
N ASP A 209 -21.00 -6.97 -16.91
CA ASP A 209 -20.47 -5.84 -17.68
C ASP A 209 -18.95 -5.68 -17.58
N ARG A 210 -18.28 -6.50 -16.74
CA ARG A 210 -16.84 -6.42 -16.59
C ARG A 210 -16.14 -6.93 -17.85
N LEU A 211 -15.22 -6.10 -18.39
CA LEU A 211 -14.35 -6.53 -19.49
C LEU A 211 -13.37 -7.61 -19.00
N LEU A 212 -13.48 -8.81 -19.56
CA LEU A 212 -12.63 -9.97 -19.23
C LEU A 212 -11.54 -10.21 -20.27
N TYR A 213 -11.65 -9.61 -21.44
CA TYR A 213 -10.79 -9.82 -22.60
C TYR A 213 -10.48 -8.50 -23.28
N PRO A 214 -9.40 -8.42 -24.06
CA PRO A 214 -9.18 -7.30 -24.96
C PRO A 214 -10.34 -7.18 -25.96
N MET A 215 -10.76 -5.95 -26.18
CA MET A 215 -11.84 -5.63 -27.12
C MET A 215 -11.35 -4.63 -28.16
N LYS A 216 -11.69 -4.86 -29.40
CA LYS A 216 -11.41 -3.95 -30.53
C LYS A 216 -12.73 -3.45 -31.11
N ARG A 217 -12.82 -2.21 -31.54
CA ARG A 217 -13.98 -1.74 -32.28
C ARG A 217 -14.07 -2.49 -33.61
N VAL A 218 -15.28 -2.91 -34.00
CA VAL A 218 -15.50 -3.71 -35.22
C VAL A 218 -15.10 -2.99 -36.50
N ASP A 219 -15.07 -1.66 -36.48
CA ASP A 219 -14.73 -0.80 -37.60
C ASP A 219 -13.34 -0.14 -37.49
N PHE A 220 -12.49 -0.65 -36.59
CA PHE A 220 -11.12 -0.17 -36.40
C PHE A 220 -10.13 -1.10 -37.07
N ASP A 221 -9.48 -0.63 -38.16
CA ASP A 221 -8.33 -1.28 -38.75
C ASP A 221 -7.04 -0.52 -38.36
N PRO A 222 -6.11 -1.11 -37.62
CA PRO A 222 -4.86 -0.46 -37.21
C PRO A 222 -3.96 -0.09 -38.41
N ASP A 223 -4.01 -0.88 -39.48
CA ASP A 223 -3.21 -0.71 -40.68
C ASP A 223 -4.00 0.01 -41.83
N GLY A 224 -5.30 0.23 -41.66
CA GLY A 224 -6.21 0.86 -42.61
C GLY A 224 -7.00 2.00 -42.00
N GLU A 225 -8.33 1.92 -42.15
CA GLU A 225 -9.24 2.96 -41.69
C GLU A 225 -9.53 2.82 -40.19
N ARG A 226 -9.13 3.80 -39.40
CA ARG A 226 -9.26 3.82 -37.96
C ARG A 226 -10.59 4.34 -37.43
N ASN A 227 -11.37 4.98 -38.30
CA ASN A 227 -12.72 5.47 -38.04
C ASN A 227 -12.88 6.19 -36.66
N PRO A 228 -12.08 7.24 -36.39
CA PRO A 228 -12.12 7.92 -35.07
C PRO A 228 -13.48 8.58 -34.80
N GLN A 229 -14.21 8.97 -35.84
CA GLN A 229 -15.56 9.56 -35.77
C GLN A 229 -16.60 8.58 -35.20
N ASN A 230 -16.30 7.29 -35.18
CA ASN A 230 -17.18 6.24 -34.66
C ASN A 230 -16.88 5.83 -33.23
N ARG A 231 -15.95 6.50 -32.53
CA ARG A 231 -15.72 6.27 -31.11
C ARG A 231 -16.99 6.54 -30.32
N GLY A 232 -17.35 5.55 -29.45
CA GLY A 232 -18.58 5.60 -28.66
C GLY A 232 -19.86 5.25 -29.42
N LYS A 233 -19.77 4.92 -30.75
CA LYS A 233 -20.91 4.53 -31.61
C LYS A 233 -20.80 3.10 -32.10
N SER A 234 -19.60 2.68 -32.53
CA SER A 234 -19.35 1.33 -33.02
C SER A 234 -19.46 0.29 -31.92
N GLY A 235 -19.84 -0.92 -32.29
CA GLY A 235 -19.73 -2.09 -31.43
C GLY A 235 -18.28 -2.54 -31.23
N TYR A 236 -18.11 -3.55 -30.37
CA TYR A 236 -16.81 -4.12 -30.06
C TYR A 236 -16.81 -5.62 -30.31
N GLU A 237 -15.69 -6.14 -30.75
CA GLU A 237 -15.41 -7.57 -30.87
C GLU A 237 -14.28 -7.98 -29.93
N ARG A 238 -14.34 -9.21 -29.44
CA ARG A 238 -13.26 -9.79 -28.64
C ARG A 238 -12.09 -10.16 -29.53
N ILE A 239 -10.87 -9.78 -29.12
CA ILE A 239 -9.63 -10.17 -29.77
C ILE A 239 -8.74 -10.96 -28.79
N SER A 240 -7.70 -11.61 -29.29
CA SER A 240 -6.71 -12.24 -28.45
C SER A 240 -5.76 -11.23 -27.79
N TRP A 241 -5.07 -11.64 -26.72
CA TRP A 241 -4.02 -10.82 -26.13
C TRP A 241 -2.85 -10.60 -27.11
N ASP A 242 -2.51 -11.60 -27.91
CA ASP A 242 -1.43 -11.47 -28.88
C ASP A 242 -1.79 -10.43 -29.96
N GLU A 243 -3.01 -10.45 -30.48
CA GLU A 243 -3.49 -9.41 -31.40
C GLU A 243 -3.50 -8.02 -30.77
N ALA A 244 -3.96 -7.91 -29.52
CA ALA A 244 -3.98 -6.63 -28.81
C ALA A 244 -2.57 -6.07 -28.60
N LEU A 245 -1.64 -6.91 -28.18
CA LEU A 245 -0.24 -6.52 -27.97
C LEU A 245 0.46 -6.15 -29.28
N ASP A 246 0.17 -6.85 -30.37
CA ASP A 246 0.65 -6.53 -31.71
C ASP A 246 0.18 -5.16 -32.17
N ILE A 247 -1.12 -4.88 -32.06
CA ILE A 247 -1.70 -3.58 -32.40
C ILE A 247 -1.02 -2.46 -31.61
N VAL A 248 -0.90 -2.61 -30.30
CA VAL A 248 -0.32 -1.58 -29.41
C VAL A 248 1.17 -1.37 -29.70
N SER A 249 1.94 -2.44 -29.86
CA SER A 249 3.39 -2.34 -30.09
C SER A 249 3.69 -1.72 -31.47
N LYS A 250 2.98 -2.12 -32.51
CA LYS A 250 3.09 -1.54 -33.87
C LYS A 250 2.75 -0.05 -33.85
N GLU A 251 1.67 0.33 -33.16
CA GLU A 251 1.28 1.73 -33.06
C GLU A 251 2.30 2.59 -32.31
N ILE A 252 2.87 2.09 -31.21
CA ILE A 252 3.97 2.74 -30.49
C ILE A 252 5.16 2.99 -31.42
N LEU A 253 5.58 1.98 -32.18
CA LEU A 253 6.68 2.10 -33.13
C LEU A 253 6.35 3.08 -34.25
N ARG A 254 5.15 2.99 -34.82
CA ARG A 254 4.69 3.90 -35.88
C ARG A 254 4.70 5.35 -35.41
N GLN A 255 4.16 5.65 -34.21
CA GLN A 255 4.14 7.00 -33.67
C GLN A 255 5.56 7.57 -33.51
N LYS A 256 6.49 6.78 -33.02
CA LYS A 256 7.89 7.21 -32.86
C LYS A 256 8.58 7.42 -34.21
N GLN A 257 8.29 6.61 -35.21
CA GLN A 257 8.85 6.75 -36.55
C GLN A 257 8.31 7.97 -37.29
N VAL A 258 7.02 8.22 -37.19
CA VAL A 258 6.33 9.30 -37.96
C VAL A 258 6.48 10.65 -37.24
N ASN A 259 6.36 10.69 -35.94
CA ASN A 259 6.26 11.91 -35.13
C ASN A 259 7.49 12.16 -34.23
N GLY A 260 8.52 11.30 -34.33
CA GLY A 260 9.76 11.40 -33.56
C GLY A 260 9.74 10.69 -32.22
N PRO A 261 10.89 10.56 -31.55
CA PRO A 261 11.07 9.77 -30.34
C PRO A 261 10.25 10.28 -29.15
N GLY A 262 9.91 11.55 -29.10
CA GLY A 262 9.12 12.20 -28.05
C GLY A 262 7.61 12.14 -28.24
N ALA A 263 7.12 11.47 -29.28
CA ALA A 263 5.70 11.48 -29.68
C ALA A 263 4.74 10.86 -28.65
N ILE A 264 5.24 10.03 -27.74
CA ILE A 264 4.42 9.32 -26.76
C ILE A 264 4.68 9.93 -25.39
N ALA A 265 3.64 10.52 -24.82
CA ALA A 265 3.66 11.03 -23.45
C ALA A 265 3.12 9.99 -22.47
N LEU A 266 3.83 9.75 -21.38
CA LEU A 266 3.36 8.96 -20.25
C LEU A 266 2.91 9.89 -19.12
N ALA A 267 1.60 10.09 -19.02
CA ALA A 267 0.95 10.74 -17.90
C ALA A 267 0.40 9.63 -16.99
N HIS A 268 1.02 9.40 -15.85
CA HIS A 268 0.63 8.30 -14.96
C HIS A 268 -0.07 8.82 -13.70
N PRO A 269 -1.14 8.17 -13.25
CA PRO A 269 -1.79 8.46 -11.97
C PRO A 269 -0.89 7.99 -10.80
N SER A 270 -1.07 8.60 -9.63
CA SER A 270 -0.21 8.32 -8.49
C SER A 270 -0.62 7.10 -7.66
N HIS A 271 -1.87 6.91 -7.28
CA HIS A 271 -2.23 6.05 -6.15
C HIS A 271 -3.01 4.77 -6.49
N HIS A 272 -3.26 4.48 -7.75
CA HIS A 272 -4.28 3.48 -8.11
C HIS A 272 -3.74 2.13 -8.57
N GLN A 273 -2.42 1.99 -8.60
CA GLN A 273 -1.75 0.81 -9.09
C GLN A 273 -0.95 0.17 -7.96
N TRP A 274 -1.63 -0.65 -7.18
CA TRP A 274 -1.03 -1.34 -6.05
C TRP A 274 -0.65 -2.78 -6.42
N GLY A 275 0.27 -3.35 -5.66
CA GLY A 275 0.79 -4.69 -5.86
C GLY A 275 2.12 -4.74 -6.60
N ASN A 276 2.68 -5.94 -6.72
CA ASN A 276 4.04 -6.14 -7.23
C ASN A 276 4.22 -5.74 -8.70
N VAL A 277 3.19 -5.92 -9.51
CA VAL A 277 3.25 -5.62 -10.95
C VAL A 277 2.67 -4.23 -11.25
N GLY A 278 1.58 -3.86 -10.58
CA GLY A 278 0.83 -2.64 -10.88
C GLY A 278 1.36 -1.37 -10.21
N TYR A 279 2.35 -1.47 -9.31
CA TYR A 279 2.85 -0.27 -8.62
C TYR A 279 3.47 0.71 -9.62
N TYR A 280 2.92 1.94 -9.64
CA TYR A 280 3.22 2.93 -10.67
C TYR A 280 4.70 3.35 -10.75
N LEU A 281 5.43 3.35 -9.63
CA LEU A 281 6.86 3.65 -9.59
C LEU A 281 7.77 2.48 -10.02
N SER A 282 7.20 1.32 -10.31
CA SER A 282 7.97 0.15 -10.74
C SER A 282 7.61 -0.28 -12.18
N ALA A 283 6.58 -1.08 -12.36
CA ALA A 283 6.28 -1.69 -13.65
C ALA A 283 5.95 -0.67 -14.75
N MET A 284 5.12 0.33 -14.46
CA MET A 284 4.74 1.36 -15.44
C MET A 284 5.96 2.23 -15.82
N MET A 285 6.78 2.62 -14.85
CA MET A 285 8.00 3.39 -15.12
C MET A 285 9.03 2.57 -15.86
N ARG A 286 9.19 1.29 -15.52
CA ARG A 286 10.07 0.37 -16.25
C ARG A 286 9.65 0.25 -17.71
N PHE A 287 8.35 0.04 -17.96
CA PHE A 287 7.81 0.01 -19.31
C PHE A 287 8.10 1.32 -20.06
N GLY A 288 7.77 2.47 -19.48
CA GLY A 288 8.00 3.77 -20.09
C GLY A 288 9.47 4.04 -20.41
N ASN A 289 10.38 3.69 -19.49
CA ASN A 289 11.82 3.82 -19.71
C ASN A 289 12.33 2.87 -20.81
N THR A 290 11.84 1.63 -20.85
CA THR A 290 12.22 0.63 -21.86
C THR A 290 11.75 1.07 -23.26
N VAL A 291 10.52 1.57 -23.36
CA VAL A 291 9.96 2.05 -24.64
C VAL A 291 10.54 3.41 -25.01
N GLY A 292 11.02 4.20 -24.07
CA GLY A 292 11.51 5.56 -24.31
C GLY A 292 10.37 6.54 -24.59
N VAL A 293 9.52 6.77 -23.59
CA VAL A 293 8.41 7.73 -23.67
C VAL A 293 8.78 9.07 -23.05
N THR A 294 8.11 10.14 -23.45
CA THR A 294 8.19 11.43 -22.77
C THR A 294 7.41 11.38 -21.48
N ARG A 295 8.10 11.54 -20.36
CA ARG A 295 7.46 11.59 -19.04
C ARG A 295 6.82 12.95 -18.83
N VAL A 296 5.52 12.95 -18.59
CA VAL A 296 4.76 14.15 -18.21
C VAL A 296 4.67 14.23 -16.69
N MET A 297 5.17 15.31 -16.13
CA MET A 297 4.97 15.62 -14.72
C MET A 297 3.59 16.24 -14.55
N LEU A 298 2.79 15.66 -13.66
CA LEU A 298 1.41 16.10 -13.39
C LEU A 298 1.33 17.10 -12.24
N ASN A 299 2.46 17.57 -11.73
CA ASN A 299 2.49 18.51 -10.61
C ASN A 299 2.32 19.97 -11.07
N PRO A 300 1.63 20.79 -10.25
CA PRO A 300 0.95 20.39 -9.01
C PRO A 300 -0.39 19.71 -9.30
N ASP A 301 -0.56 18.50 -8.81
CA ASP A 301 -1.83 17.78 -8.81
C ASP A 301 -2.22 17.41 -7.38
N SER A 302 -3.41 16.85 -7.16
CA SER A 302 -3.88 16.34 -5.88
C SER A 302 -3.63 17.35 -4.74
N TRP A 303 -2.75 17.03 -3.80
CA TRP A 303 -2.41 17.85 -2.64
C TRP A 303 -1.07 18.60 -2.76
N GLU A 304 -0.45 18.60 -3.89
CA GLU A 304 0.82 19.29 -4.13
C GLU A 304 0.72 20.81 -4.00
N GLY A 305 -0.43 21.42 -4.31
CA GLY A 305 -0.69 22.83 -4.06
C GLY A 305 -0.60 23.18 -2.57
N TRP A 306 -1.20 22.34 -1.73
CA TRP A 306 -1.08 22.45 -0.27
C TRP A 306 0.37 22.22 0.20
N TYR A 307 1.05 21.24 -0.34
CA TYR A 307 2.43 20.94 -0.03
C TYR A 307 3.36 22.13 -0.32
N TRP A 308 3.20 22.76 -1.49
CA TRP A 308 3.97 23.95 -1.85
C TRP A 308 3.66 25.13 -0.93
N GLY A 309 2.39 25.38 -0.63
CA GLY A 309 1.97 26.40 0.31
C GLY A 309 2.55 26.17 1.70
N ALA A 310 2.52 24.95 2.20
CA ALA A 310 3.07 24.59 3.50
C ALA A 310 4.59 24.85 3.59
N MET A 311 5.35 24.58 2.52
CA MET A 311 6.78 24.88 2.47
C MET A 311 7.06 26.39 2.63
N HIS A 312 6.24 27.23 2.03
CA HIS A 312 6.41 28.68 2.12
C HIS A 312 5.99 29.24 3.47
N HIS A 313 5.00 28.63 4.14
CA HIS A 313 4.50 29.11 5.43
C HIS A 313 5.25 28.53 6.63
N TYR A 314 5.57 27.25 6.58
CA TYR A 314 6.18 26.52 7.71
C TYR A 314 7.67 26.25 7.52
N GLY A 315 8.24 26.61 6.37
CA GLY A 315 9.64 26.36 6.05
C GLY A 315 10.01 24.88 5.92
N ASN A 316 9.04 23.99 5.97
CA ASN A 316 9.24 22.54 5.93
C ASN A 316 8.19 21.84 5.08
N SER A 317 8.63 20.80 4.40
CA SER A 317 7.77 19.87 3.71
C SER A 317 7.09 18.94 4.70
N MET A 318 5.80 19.08 4.93
CA MET A 318 5.01 18.16 5.75
C MET A 318 5.00 16.71 5.19
N ARG A 319 5.48 16.51 3.98
CA ARG A 319 5.64 15.20 3.33
C ARG A 319 6.94 14.51 3.70
N LEU A 320 8.02 15.27 3.92
CA LEU A 320 9.36 14.74 4.16
C LEU A 320 9.84 14.90 5.60
N GLY A 321 9.20 15.75 6.37
CA GLY A 321 9.52 15.98 7.77
C GLY A 321 8.25 16.13 8.58
N ALA A 322 8.03 15.24 9.54
CA ALA A 322 6.99 15.43 10.52
C ALA A 322 7.29 16.70 11.31
N THR A 323 6.47 17.72 11.16
CA THR A 323 6.33 18.73 12.19
C THR A 323 5.91 18.01 13.46
N ALA A 324 6.39 18.50 14.63
CA ALA A 324 5.92 17.99 15.91
C ALA A 324 4.37 17.97 15.91
N GLY A 325 3.80 16.88 16.45
CA GLY A 325 2.35 16.72 16.46
C GLY A 325 1.67 17.74 17.35
N TYR A 326 1.33 18.88 16.77
CA TYR A 326 0.39 19.83 17.34
C TYR A 326 -0.91 19.80 16.52
N GLY A 327 -2.00 20.22 17.09
CA GLY A 327 -3.31 20.13 16.46
C GLY A 327 -3.79 18.67 16.32
N GLY A 328 -3.43 17.80 17.26
CA GLY A 328 -3.98 16.47 17.35
C GLY A 328 -5.48 16.47 17.61
N LEU A 329 -6.15 15.35 17.47
CA LEU A 329 -7.62 15.26 17.56
C LEU A 329 -8.18 15.83 18.88
N GLU A 330 -7.56 15.49 20.00
CA GLU A 330 -7.98 15.97 21.32
C GLU A 330 -7.85 17.51 21.41
N ASP A 331 -6.71 18.04 21.00
CA ASP A 331 -6.40 19.46 20.99
C ASP A 331 -7.37 20.21 20.05
N ALA A 332 -7.56 19.69 18.83
CA ALA A 332 -8.50 20.28 17.88
C ALA A 332 -9.94 20.32 18.41
N LEU A 333 -10.43 19.26 19.04
CA LEU A 333 -11.78 19.22 19.59
C LEU A 333 -11.94 20.07 20.85
N LYS A 334 -10.84 20.29 21.59
CA LYS A 334 -10.83 21.12 22.80
C LYS A 334 -10.83 22.62 22.49
N GLU A 335 -10.01 23.04 21.53
CA GLU A 335 -9.73 24.47 21.29
C GLU A 335 -10.46 25.04 20.07
N THR A 336 -11.07 24.21 19.20
CA THR A 336 -11.73 24.68 17.98
C THR A 336 -13.18 25.08 18.25
N ASP A 337 -13.57 26.28 17.82
CA ASP A 337 -14.95 26.76 17.86
C ASP A 337 -15.62 26.74 16.48
N LEU A 338 -14.83 26.80 15.39
CA LEU A 338 -15.32 26.83 14.01
C LEU A 338 -14.49 25.93 13.11
N ILE A 339 -15.15 25.08 12.32
CA ILE A 339 -14.54 24.29 11.23
C ILE A 339 -15.02 24.82 9.89
N VAL A 340 -14.08 25.20 9.02
CA VAL A 340 -14.39 25.61 7.65
C VAL A 340 -14.06 24.46 6.68
N TYR A 341 -15.08 23.90 6.05
CA TYR A 341 -14.94 22.91 4.98
C TYR A 341 -14.89 23.64 3.63
N TRP A 342 -13.70 23.95 3.16
CA TRP A 342 -13.50 24.69 1.92
C TRP A 342 -13.23 23.72 0.78
N SER A 343 -14.13 23.62 -0.19
CA SER A 343 -14.10 22.67 -1.30
C SER A 343 -13.85 21.22 -0.82
N SER A 344 -14.34 20.90 0.37
CA SER A 344 -14.08 19.65 1.07
C SER A 344 -15.38 18.89 1.32
N ASP A 345 -15.45 17.68 0.76
CA ASP A 345 -16.60 16.77 0.94
C ASP A 345 -16.15 15.37 1.35
N PRO A 346 -15.54 15.21 2.54
CA PRO A 346 -15.01 13.94 2.98
C PRO A 346 -16.03 12.82 3.13
N GLU A 347 -17.32 13.12 3.29
CA GLU A 347 -18.37 12.09 3.36
C GLU A 347 -18.66 11.43 2.00
N SER A 348 -18.33 12.08 0.88
CA SER A 348 -18.40 11.48 -0.47
C SER A 348 -17.09 10.84 -0.90
N GLN A 349 -15.99 11.17 -0.27
CA GLN A 349 -14.64 10.76 -0.66
C GLN A 349 -14.10 9.70 0.30
N PHE A 350 -14.68 8.53 0.27
CA PHE A 350 -14.26 7.38 1.09
C PHE A 350 -12.92 6.78 0.60
N GLY A 351 -12.00 7.61 0.24
CA GLY A 351 -10.78 7.18 -0.35
C GLY A 351 -9.72 6.71 0.64
N ALA A 352 -8.53 6.54 0.11
CA ALA A 352 -7.29 6.38 0.85
C ALA A 352 -7.16 7.40 2.00
N TYR A 353 -6.27 7.16 2.95
CA TYR A 353 -5.95 8.06 4.04
C TYR A 353 -7.01 8.23 5.16
N GLY A 354 -7.62 7.17 5.57
CA GLY A 354 -8.42 7.15 6.78
C GLY A 354 -9.92 6.87 6.58
N GLY A 355 -10.40 6.91 5.36
CA GLY A 355 -11.75 6.47 5.02
C GLY A 355 -12.81 7.07 5.93
N THR A 356 -13.76 6.22 6.32
CA THR A 356 -14.90 6.61 7.15
C THR A 356 -14.57 6.81 8.64
N GLU A 357 -13.35 6.54 9.10
CA GLU A 357 -12.94 6.84 10.48
C GLU A 357 -13.12 8.31 10.82
N ALA A 358 -12.74 9.19 9.90
CA ALA A 358 -12.86 10.62 10.08
C ALA A 358 -14.32 11.12 10.19
N SER A 359 -15.30 10.37 9.70
CA SER A 359 -16.72 10.70 9.89
C SER A 359 -17.12 10.71 11.36
N GLU A 360 -16.61 9.75 12.16
CA GLU A 360 -16.89 9.74 13.60
C GLU A 360 -16.28 10.96 14.31
N ARG A 361 -15.07 11.37 13.90
CA ARG A 361 -14.43 12.59 14.45
C ARG A 361 -15.21 13.85 14.12
N ARG A 362 -15.76 13.95 12.93
CA ARG A 362 -16.67 15.06 12.55
C ARG A 362 -17.98 15.03 13.34
N LEU A 363 -18.49 13.84 13.64
CA LEU A 363 -19.65 13.66 14.49
C LEU A 363 -19.39 14.14 15.92
N TRP A 364 -18.22 13.82 16.48
CA TRP A 364 -17.81 14.32 17.80
C TRP A 364 -17.68 15.83 17.85
N ALA A 365 -17.14 16.45 16.80
CA ALA A 365 -17.11 17.90 16.69
C ALA A 365 -18.53 18.51 16.71
N LYS A 366 -19.46 17.92 15.96
CA LYS A 366 -20.87 18.31 15.96
C LYS A 366 -21.52 18.14 17.34
N GLU A 367 -21.26 17.03 18.03
CA GLU A 367 -21.76 16.77 19.38
C GLU A 367 -21.23 17.76 20.43
N LEU A 368 -20.03 18.29 20.22
CA LEU A 368 -19.43 19.33 21.05
C LEU A 368 -19.98 20.73 20.74
N GLY A 369 -20.82 20.88 19.71
CA GLY A 369 -21.38 22.16 19.30
C GLY A 369 -20.41 23.03 18.50
N ILE A 370 -19.32 22.45 17.95
CA ILE A 370 -18.38 23.18 17.11
C ILE A 370 -19.11 23.56 15.82
N GLU A 371 -19.11 24.86 15.50
CA GLU A 371 -19.77 25.40 14.32
C GLU A 371 -19.09 24.95 13.02
N SER A 372 -19.85 24.89 11.93
CA SER A 372 -19.36 24.51 10.61
C SER A 372 -19.79 25.50 9.52
N ILE A 373 -18.83 25.84 8.66
CA ILE A 373 -19.09 26.57 7.41
C ILE A 373 -18.62 25.74 6.24
N HIS A 374 -19.48 25.57 5.23
CA HIS A 374 -19.19 24.82 4.02
C HIS A 374 -19.12 25.76 2.83
N ILE A 375 -17.93 25.91 2.25
CA ILE A 375 -17.69 26.68 1.03
C ILE A 375 -17.56 25.68 -0.12
N ASN A 376 -18.67 25.49 -0.88
CA ASN A 376 -18.74 24.47 -1.90
C ASN A 376 -19.77 24.86 -2.97
N PRO A 377 -19.53 24.61 -4.27
CA PRO A 377 -20.49 24.88 -5.34
C PRO A 377 -21.85 24.20 -5.17
N HIS A 378 -21.90 23.07 -4.48
CA HIS A 378 -23.13 22.31 -4.20
C HIS A 378 -23.28 22.02 -2.70
N TYR A 379 -24.50 21.79 -2.26
CA TYR A 379 -24.77 21.35 -0.91
C TYR A 379 -24.32 19.89 -0.75
N SER A 380 -23.15 19.70 -0.17
CA SER A 380 -22.45 18.43 -0.13
C SER A 380 -23.01 17.47 0.92
N PRO A 381 -22.81 16.13 0.78
CA PRO A 381 -23.07 15.16 1.84
C PRO A 381 -22.42 15.52 3.18
N THR A 382 -21.22 16.09 3.19
CA THR A 382 -20.57 16.59 4.42
C THR A 382 -21.37 17.71 5.05
N ALA A 383 -21.86 18.67 4.28
CA ALA A 383 -22.70 19.75 4.78
C ALA A 383 -24.03 19.20 5.37
N ALA A 384 -24.63 18.22 4.70
CA ALA A 384 -25.85 17.55 5.21
C ALA A 384 -25.58 16.76 6.50
N PHE A 385 -24.41 16.14 6.61
CA PHE A 385 -24.03 15.33 7.77
C PHE A 385 -23.66 16.18 8.99
N THR A 386 -22.81 17.18 8.84
CA THR A 386 -22.34 18.03 9.95
C THR A 386 -23.32 19.15 10.28
N GLY A 387 -24.08 19.63 9.31
CA GLY A 387 -24.90 20.85 9.44
C GLY A 387 -24.05 22.12 9.27
N GLY A 388 -24.58 23.27 9.72
CA GLY A 388 -23.89 24.55 9.66
C GLY A 388 -24.27 25.39 8.44
N LYS A 389 -23.48 26.43 8.17
CA LYS A 389 -23.75 27.40 7.10
C LYS A 389 -23.12 26.95 5.79
N TRP A 390 -23.91 26.93 4.72
CA TRP A 390 -23.42 26.66 3.38
C TRP A 390 -23.31 27.96 2.58
N LEU A 391 -22.14 28.18 1.96
CA LEU A 391 -21.84 29.26 1.03
C LEU A 391 -21.63 28.65 -0.36
N ALA A 392 -22.59 28.88 -1.26
CA ALA A 392 -22.53 28.41 -2.63
C ALA A 392 -21.56 29.28 -3.44
N ILE A 393 -20.34 28.78 -3.61
CA ILE A 393 -19.31 29.48 -4.39
C ILE A 393 -19.37 29.05 -5.86
N ARG A 394 -19.05 29.96 -6.78
CA ARG A 394 -18.84 29.61 -8.19
C ARG A 394 -17.50 28.89 -8.35
N PRO A 395 -17.42 27.76 -9.08
CA PRO A 395 -16.17 27.09 -9.36
C PRO A 395 -15.10 28.05 -9.91
N GLY A 396 -13.88 27.96 -9.39
CA GLY A 396 -12.75 28.79 -9.80
C GLY A 396 -12.70 30.20 -9.19
N THR A 397 -13.57 30.51 -8.21
CA THR A 397 -13.57 31.83 -7.53
C THR A 397 -13.10 31.76 -6.07
N ASP A 398 -12.49 30.66 -5.66
CA ASP A 398 -12.00 30.44 -4.29
C ASP A 398 -10.99 31.49 -3.86
N THR A 399 -10.02 31.81 -4.72
CA THR A 399 -9.02 32.86 -4.45
C THR A 399 -9.66 34.20 -4.30
N ALA A 400 -10.68 34.56 -5.09
CA ALA A 400 -11.39 35.82 -4.96
C ALA A 400 -12.10 35.94 -3.62
N LEU A 401 -12.74 34.86 -3.13
CA LEU A 401 -13.36 34.84 -1.81
C LEU A 401 -12.29 34.96 -0.71
N ALA A 402 -11.18 34.27 -0.81
CA ALA A 402 -10.08 34.37 0.16
C ALA A 402 -9.53 35.80 0.26
N LEU A 403 -9.31 36.44 -0.89
CA LEU A 403 -8.86 37.84 -0.95
C LEU A 403 -9.90 38.81 -0.37
N ALA A 404 -11.20 38.57 -0.59
CA ALA A 404 -12.25 39.39 0.01
C ALA A 404 -12.29 39.25 1.53
N ILE A 405 -12.09 38.06 2.08
CA ILE A 405 -11.97 37.82 3.52
C ILE A 405 -10.74 38.59 4.07
N MET A 406 -9.59 38.44 3.41
CA MET A 406 -8.38 39.18 3.80
C MET A 406 -8.58 40.70 3.75
N TYR A 407 -9.29 41.21 2.75
CA TYR A 407 -9.60 42.63 2.66
C TYR A 407 -10.42 43.10 3.87
N VAL A 408 -11.45 42.33 4.25
CA VAL A 408 -12.27 42.68 5.43
C VAL A 408 -11.40 42.68 6.70
N TRP A 409 -10.58 41.68 6.90
CA TRP A 409 -9.66 41.63 8.05
C TRP A 409 -8.75 42.86 8.13
N ILE A 410 -8.18 43.28 6.98
CA ILE A 410 -7.33 44.49 6.94
C ILE A 410 -8.12 45.79 7.25
N GLN A 411 -9.41 45.82 6.93
CA GLN A 411 -10.24 46.99 7.19
C GLN A 411 -10.77 47.05 8.62
N GLU A 412 -10.99 45.92 9.25
CA GLU A 412 -11.60 45.83 10.59
C GLU A 412 -10.56 45.74 11.71
N ASP A 413 -9.29 45.45 11.40
CA ASP A 413 -8.11 45.31 12.30
C ASP A 413 -8.45 44.96 13.74
#